data_d400e3ec535a57aa63465a83c3c72501
#
_entry.id   d400e3ec535a57aa63465a83c3c72501
#
_cell.length_a   1.000
_cell.length_b   1.000
_cell.length_c   1.000
_cell.angle_alpha   90.00
_cell.angle_beta   90.00
_cell.angle_gamma   90.00
#
_symmetry.space_group_name_H-M   'P 1'
#
loop_
_entity.id
_entity.type
_entity.pdbx_description
1 polymer ?
#
loop_
_entity_poly.entity_id
_entity_poly.type
_entity_poly.pdbx_seq_one_letter_code
_entity_poly.pdbx_strand_id
1 'polypeptide(L)'
;MKTPALDKARREEKELLKAPRIATEVPGPRSRALVAEEGRNLAPGIQSISSLSGLAVARAEGSVIEDVDGNRFLDLAAGICVNALGHAHPRYRQILKEQIDEVTVGSFTTSRRAAALAKIASHAPDGLSKIQLYSSGAEAVEAAFRLAKSFTKKYEFLS
;
A
#
# COMPACT_ATOMS: atom_id res chain seq x y z
N MET A 1 -9.69 9.26 31.72
CA MET A 1 -10.65 8.12 31.76
C MET A 1 -10.49 7.31 30.49
N LYS A 2 -10.18 6.01 30.59
CA LYS A 2 -10.13 5.11 29.42
C LYS A 2 -11.56 4.76 29.03
N THR A 3 -11.95 5.05 27.81
CA THR A 3 -13.32 4.77 27.32
C THR A 3 -13.43 3.28 27.01
N PRO A 4 -14.53 2.59 27.35
CA PRO A 4 -14.74 1.15 27.07
C PRO A 4 -14.52 0.79 25.60
N ALA A 5 -14.82 1.71 24.68
CA ALA A 5 -14.59 1.54 23.25
C ALA A 5 -13.09 1.44 22.88
N LEU A 6 -12.22 2.19 23.57
CA LEU A 6 -10.77 2.13 23.37
C LEU A 6 -10.17 0.81 23.87
N ASP A 7 -10.68 0.28 24.98
CA ASP A 7 -10.21 -1.01 25.50
C ASP A 7 -10.68 -2.17 24.64
N LYS A 8 -11.89 -2.07 24.07
CA LYS A 8 -12.41 -3.06 23.09
C LYS A 8 -11.55 -3.05 21.81
N ALA A 9 -11.29 -1.88 21.24
CA ALA A 9 -10.46 -1.73 20.03
C ALA A 9 -9.05 -2.31 20.24
N ARG A 10 -8.41 -2.04 21.37
CA ARG A 10 -7.09 -2.59 21.73
C ARG A 10 -7.09 -4.10 21.91
N ARG A 11 -8.18 -4.68 22.41
CA ARG A 11 -8.31 -6.15 22.53
C ARG A 11 -8.47 -6.79 21.16
N GLU A 12 -9.28 -6.21 20.29
CA GLU A 12 -9.47 -6.66 18.91
C GLU A 12 -8.18 -6.57 18.11
N GLU A 13 -7.41 -5.49 18.27
CA GLU A 13 -6.07 -5.30 17.70
C GLU A 13 -5.11 -6.41 18.16
N LYS A 14 -5.00 -6.64 19.46
CA LYS A 14 -4.13 -7.69 20.02
C LYS A 14 -4.54 -9.08 19.56
N GLU A 15 -5.84 -9.32 19.40
CA GLU A 15 -6.34 -10.61 18.93
C GLU A 15 -6.06 -10.80 17.44
N LEU A 16 -6.16 -9.74 16.63
CA LEU A 16 -5.83 -9.78 15.20
C LEU A 16 -4.35 -10.14 14.98
N LEU A 17 -3.46 -9.62 15.82
CA LEU A 17 -2.02 -9.88 15.72
C LEU A 17 -1.60 -11.32 16.08
N LYS A 18 -2.54 -12.16 16.57
CA LYS A 18 -2.27 -13.59 16.77
C LYS A 18 -2.38 -14.35 15.44
N ALA A 19 -1.28 -14.42 14.73
CA ALA A 19 -1.14 -15.11 13.44
C ALA A 19 0.09 -16.04 13.47
N PRO A 20 0.09 -17.13 12.69
CA PRO A 20 -1.00 -17.57 11.81
C PRO A 20 -2.17 -18.22 12.60
N ARG A 21 -3.38 -18.08 12.07
CA ARG A 21 -4.57 -18.77 12.56
C ARG A 21 -5.46 -19.16 11.39
N ILE A 22 -5.69 -20.45 11.20
CA ILE A 22 -6.55 -20.97 10.14
C ILE A 22 -7.85 -21.42 10.77
N ALA A 23 -8.97 -20.78 10.38
CA ALA A 23 -10.31 -21.03 10.88
C ALA A 23 -11.13 -21.89 9.91
N THR A 24 -10.82 -21.83 8.61
CA THR A 24 -11.49 -22.58 7.54
C THR A 24 -10.45 -23.19 6.60
N GLU A 25 -10.87 -23.93 5.60
CA GLU A 25 -10.02 -24.22 4.44
C GLU A 25 -9.52 -22.92 3.77
N VAL A 26 -8.44 -22.98 3.04
CA VAL A 26 -7.82 -21.81 2.38
C VAL A 26 -7.73 -22.09 0.87
N PRO A 27 -8.35 -21.24 0.02
CA PRO A 27 -9.24 -20.13 0.35
C PRO A 27 -10.60 -20.61 0.89
N GLY A 28 -11.16 -19.85 1.83
CA GLY A 28 -12.45 -20.15 2.43
C GLY A 28 -13.65 -19.90 1.49
N PRO A 29 -14.86 -20.31 1.88
CA PRO A 29 -16.03 -20.22 0.99
C PRO A 29 -16.41 -18.77 0.64
N ARG A 30 -16.26 -17.83 1.59
CA ARG A 30 -16.56 -16.40 1.34
C ARG A 30 -15.50 -15.76 0.44
N SER A 31 -14.24 -16.11 0.62
CA SER A 31 -13.14 -15.68 -0.26
C SER A 31 -13.39 -16.16 -1.69
N ARG A 32 -13.70 -17.44 -1.87
CA ARG A 32 -14.03 -17.99 -3.20
C ARG A 32 -15.22 -17.28 -3.87
N ALA A 33 -16.25 -16.98 -3.11
CA ALA A 33 -17.43 -16.26 -3.64
C ALA A 33 -17.09 -14.86 -4.11
N LEU A 34 -16.30 -14.08 -3.32
CA LEU A 34 -15.89 -12.72 -3.68
C LEU A 34 -14.94 -12.71 -4.87
N VAL A 35 -13.98 -13.63 -4.93
CA VAL A 35 -13.06 -13.75 -6.06
C VAL A 35 -13.81 -14.11 -7.34
N ALA A 36 -14.83 -14.99 -7.26
CA ALA A 36 -15.67 -15.32 -8.40
C ALA A 36 -16.54 -14.12 -8.85
N GLU A 37 -17.02 -13.31 -7.91
CA GLU A 37 -17.77 -12.09 -8.21
C GLU A 37 -16.87 -11.05 -8.90
N GLU A 38 -15.70 -10.76 -8.34
CA GLU A 38 -14.71 -9.86 -8.93
C GLU A 38 -14.32 -10.29 -10.35
N GLY A 39 -14.08 -11.59 -10.55
CA GLY A 39 -13.69 -12.17 -11.82
C GLY A 39 -14.68 -11.98 -12.96
N ARG A 40 -15.94 -11.62 -12.69
CA ARG A 40 -16.93 -11.31 -13.74
C ARG A 40 -16.62 -10.03 -14.50
N ASN A 41 -15.93 -9.08 -13.84
CA ASN A 41 -15.67 -7.76 -14.38
C ASN A 41 -14.17 -7.44 -14.47
N LEU A 42 -13.31 -8.25 -13.84
CA LEU A 42 -11.87 -8.07 -13.85
C LEU A 42 -11.26 -8.67 -15.11
N ALA A 43 -10.56 -7.88 -15.89
CA ALA A 43 -9.80 -8.38 -17.02
C ALA A 43 -8.66 -9.30 -16.54
N PRO A 44 -8.39 -10.45 -17.20
CA PRO A 44 -7.27 -11.29 -16.85
C PRO A 44 -5.94 -10.57 -17.05
N GLY A 45 -4.97 -10.78 -16.14
CA GLY A 45 -3.63 -10.24 -16.34
C GLY A 45 -2.83 -10.04 -15.05
N ILE A 46 -2.82 -8.84 -14.48
CA ILE A 46 -1.79 -8.36 -13.55
C ILE A 46 -1.98 -8.80 -12.09
N GLN A 47 -3.17 -9.24 -11.67
CA GLN A 47 -3.52 -9.52 -10.27
C GLN A 47 -3.00 -10.90 -9.80
N SER A 48 -1.72 -11.16 -9.99
CA SER A 48 -1.13 -12.49 -9.75
C SER A 48 -1.31 -12.95 -8.29
N ILE A 49 -1.11 -12.09 -7.30
CA ILE A 49 -1.23 -12.48 -5.88
C ILE A 49 -2.68 -12.82 -5.54
N SER A 50 -3.65 -12.02 -5.97
CA SER A 50 -5.07 -12.29 -5.79
C SER A 50 -5.48 -13.60 -6.47
N SER A 51 -5.11 -13.77 -7.74
CA SER A 51 -5.45 -14.95 -8.54
C SER A 51 -4.82 -16.23 -8.00
N LEU A 52 -3.56 -16.19 -7.54
CA LEU A 52 -2.85 -17.35 -7.03
C LEU A 52 -3.30 -17.74 -5.62
N SER A 53 -3.58 -16.76 -4.76
CA SER A 53 -4.00 -17.02 -3.38
C SER A 53 -5.48 -17.36 -3.24
N GLY A 54 -6.32 -16.76 -4.08
CA GLY A 54 -7.77 -16.84 -3.95
C GLY A 54 -8.32 -16.21 -2.68
N LEU A 55 -7.50 -15.39 -1.97
CA LEU A 55 -7.88 -14.75 -0.71
C LEU A 55 -8.60 -13.43 -0.95
N ALA A 56 -9.68 -13.22 -0.20
CA ALA A 56 -10.34 -11.92 -0.09
C ALA A 56 -10.05 -11.34 1.30
N VAL A 57 -9.25 -10.28 1.36
CA VAL A 57 -8.81 -9.67 2.61
C VAL A 57 -9.92 -8.77 3.18
N ALA A 58 -10.26 -8.98 4.46
CA ALA A 58 -11.22 -8.17 5.19
C ALA A 58 -10.56 -7.00 5.94
N ARG A 59 -9.42 -7.27 6.58
CA ARG A 59 -8.66 -6.28 7.35
C ARG A 59 -7.21 -6.70 7.52
N ALA A 60 -6.39 -5.73 7.88
CA ALA A 60 -4.97 -5.98 8.12
C ALA A 60 -4.43 -5.01 9.17
N GLU A 61 -3.41 -5.46 9.93
CA GLU A 61 -2.70 -4.64 10.92
C GLU A 61 -1.27 -5.13 11.12
N GLY A 62 -0.31 -4.20 11.17
CA GLY A 62 1.10 -4.56 11.23
C GLY A 62 1.48 -5.46 10.07
N SER A 63 1.97 -6.65 10.36
CA SER A 63 2.30 -7.68 9.37
C SER A 63 1.27 -8.82 9.30
N VAL A 64 0.03 -8.58 9.72
CA VAL A 64 -1.03 -9.59 9.71
C VAL A 64 -2.17 -9.15 8.83
N ILE A 65 -2.65 -10.06 7.97
CA ILE A 65 -3.88 -9.92 7.21
C ILE A 65 -4.91 -10.94 7.71
N GLU A 66 -6.18 -10.55 7.71
CA GLU A 66 -7.30 -11.43 7.99
C GLU A 66 -8.22 -11.46 6.77
N ASP A 67 -8.53 -12.66 6.28
CA ASP A 67 -9.48 -12.81 5.19
C ASP A 67 -10.94 -12.70 5.67
N VAL A 68 -11.87 -12.69 4.72
CA VAL A 68 -13.30 -12.60 5.01
C VAL A 68 -13.87 -13.84 5.69
N ASP A 69 -13.13 -14.94 5.71
CA ASP A 69 -13.46 -16.20 6.36
C ASP A 69 -12.90 -16.29 7.78
N GLY A 70 -12.08 -15.31 8.21
CA GLY A 70 -11.48 -15.23 9.54
C GLY A 70 -10.14 -15.95 9.67
N ASN A 71 -9.55 -16.39 8.57
CA ASN A 71 -8.19 -16.89 8.56
C ASN A 71 -7.21 -15.73 8.69
N ARG A 72 -6.12 -15.91 9.44
CA ARG A 72 -5.07 -14.92 9.65
C ARG A 72 -3.75 -15.43 9.16
N PHE A 73 -3.06 -14.57 8.43
CA PHE A 73 -1.79 -14.88 7.79
C PHE A 73 -0.76 -13.82 8.14
N LEU A 74 0.51 -14.21 8.11
CA LEU A 74 1.61 -13.25 8.08
C LEU A 74 1.75 -12.73 6.64
N ASP A 75 1.65 -11.42 6.48
CA ASP A 75 1.86 -10.76 5.20
C ASP A 75 3.35 -10.57 4.94
N LEU A 76 3.95 -11.52 4.25
CA LEU A 76 5.34 -11.45 3.79
C LEU A 76 5.48 -10.78 2.42
N ALA A 77 4.36 -10.50 1.74
CA ALA A 77 4.34 -9.80 0.45
C ALA A 77 4.38 -8.28 0.64
N ALA A 78 3.82 -7.76 1.73
CA ALA A 78 3.82 -6.35 2.10
C ALA A 78 3.47 -5.42 0.93
N GLY A 79 2.43 -5.79 0.13
CA GLY A 79 2.04 -5.03 -1.07
C GLY A 79 3.13 -4.99 -2.14
N ILE A 80 3.91 -6.05 -2.29
CA ILE A 80 5.12 -6.14 -3.13
C ILE A 80 6.19 -5.17 -2.63
N CYS A 81 6.54 -5.32 -1.34
CA CYS A 81 7.61 -4.58 -0.63
C CYS A 81 7.37 -3.06 -0.47
N VAL A 82 6.15 -2.57 -0.64
CA VAL A 82 5.87 -1.12 -0.50
C VAL A 82 5.31 -0.73 0.86
N ASN A 83 4.81 -1.68 1.65
CA ASN A 83 4.18 -1.43 2.95
C ASN A 83 5.18 -1.55 4.12
N ALA A 84 6.26 -0.80 4.07
CA ALA A 84 7.34 -0.86 5.07
C ALA A 84 6.90 -0.47 6.50
N LEU A 85 5.83 0.32 6.65
CA LEU A 85 5.28 0.71 7.96
C LEU A 85 4.35 -0.34 8.57
N GLY A 86 3.98 -1.36 7.79
CA GLY A 86 2.91 -2.28 8.15
C GLY A 86 1.51 -1.69 7.91
N HIS A 87 0.52 -2.59 7.90
CA HIS A 87 -0.87 -2.21 7.72
C HIS A 87 -1.39 -1.38 8.90
N ALA A 88 -2.28 -0.45 8.60
CA ALA A 88 -3.02 0.35 9.59
C ALA A 88 -2.14 1.11 10.60
N HIS A 89 -0.90 1.48 10.25
CA HIS A 89 0.00 2.20 11.15
C HIS A 89 -0.66 3.46 11.74
N PRO A 90 -0.76 3.60 13.08
CA PRO A 90 -1.62 4.60 13.72
C PRO A 90 -1.29 6.03 13.30
N ARG A 91 0.00 6.40 13.30
CA ARG A 91 0.45 7.75 12.91
C ARG A 91 0.20 8.05 11.43
N TYR A 92 0.39 7.05 10.55
CA TYR A 92 0.13 7.21 9.13
C TYR A 92 -1.36 7.45 8.86
N ARG A 93 -2.22 6.64 9.48
CA ARG A 93 -3.68 6.80 9.41
C ARG A 93 -4.13 8.18 9.90
N GLN A 94 -3.56 8.66 11.00
CA GLN A 94 -3.90 9.97 11.57
C GLN A 94 -3.52 11.09 10.59
N ILE A 95 -2.30 11.09 10.05
CA ILE A 95 -1.83 12.10 9.10
C ILE A 95 -2.69 12.12 7.82
N LEU A 96 -3.09 10.94 7.32
CA LEU A 96 -3.97 10.87 6.15
C LEU A 96 -5.35 11.46 6.43
N LYS A 97 -5.95 11.17 7.60
CA LYS A 97 -7.25 11.75 7.99
C LYS A 97 -7.17 13.27 8.07
N GLU A 98 -6.17 13.81 8.75
CA GLU A 98 -5.93 15.26 8.83
C GLU A 98 -5.79 15.88 7.44
N GLN A 99 -5.02 15.24 6.55
CA GLN A 99 -4.83 15.74 5.19
C GLN A 99 -6.11 15.72 4.36
N ILE A 100 -6.95 14.68 4.49
CA ILE A 100 -8.24 14.58 3.81
C ILE A 100 -9.19 15.68 4.28
N ASP A 101 -9.19 15.99 5.58
CA ASP A 101 -10.02 17.03 6.16
C ASP A 101 -9.58 18.44 5.71
N GLU A 102 -8.29 18.62 5.40
CA GLU A 102 -7.75 19.92 4.92
C GLU A 102 -7.88 20.10 3.40
N VAL A 103 -7.29 19.17 2.64
CA VAL A 103 -7.20 19.23 1.17
C VAL A 103 -7.10 17.82 0.58
N THR A 104 -8.11 17.40 -0.16
CA THR A 104 -8.16 16.08 -0.78
C THR A 104 -7.34 15.98 -2.05
N VAL A 105 -7.48 16.95 -2.95
CA VAL A 105 -6.80 17.02 -4.26
C VAL A 105 -6.24 18.41 -4.48
N GLY A 106 -5.02 18.50 -5.00
CA GLY A 106 -4.45 19.80 -5.31
C GLY A 106 -3.31 19.74 -6.33
N SER A 107 -3.39 20.64 -7.32
CA SER A 107 -2.27 20.95 -8.21
C SER A 107 -1.33 22.01 -7.60
N PHE A 108 -1.69 22.53 -6.44
CA PHE A 108 -0.96 23.61 -5.78
C PHE A 108 0.12 23.07 -4.84
N THR A 109 1.04 23.94 -4.47
CA THR A 109 2.03 23.65 -3.44
C THR A 109 1.36 23.61 -2.06
N THR A 110 1.68 22.61 -1.25
CA THR A 110 1.25 22.51 0.15
C THR A 110 2.48 22.40 1.07
N SER A 111 2.31 22.75 2.33
CA SER A 111 3.38 22.62 3.33
C SER A 111 3.87 21.18 3.47
N ARG A 112 2.96 20.21 3.44
CA ARG A 112 3.29 18.78 3.53
C ARG A 112 4.08 18.30 2.32
N ARG A 113 3.71 18.76 1.09
CA ARG A 113 4.46 18.45 -0.12
C ARG A 113 5.86 19.05 -0.08
N ALA A 114 6.00 20.30 0.31
CA ALA A 114 7.31 20.95 0.44
C ALA A 114 8.21 20.23 1.45
N ALA A 115 7.68 19.87 2.62
CA ALA A 115 8.39 19.13 3.64
C ALA A 115 8.81 17.72 3.16
N ALA A 116 7.93 17.01 2.43
CA ALA A 116 8.24 15.70 1.87
C ALA A 116 9.39 15.79 0.85
N LEU A 117 9.34 16.76 -0.07
CA LEU A 117 10.41 16.96 -1.07
C LEU A 117 11.74 17.30 -0.40
N ALA A 118 11.75 18.18 0.60
CA ALA A 118 12.94 18.51 1.37
C ALA A 118 13.52 17.27 2.08
N LYS A 119 12.63 16.43 2.66
CA LYS A 119 13.05 15.20 3.35
C LYS A 119 13.64 14.19 2.36
N ILE A 120 13.05 13.99 1.20
CA ILE A 120 13.59 13.10 0.16
C ILE A 120 14.94 13.63 -0.32
N ALA A 121 15.03 14.92 -0.64
CA ALA A 121 16.28 15.54 -1.08
C ALA A 121 17.44 15.37 -0.07
N SER A 122 17.13 15.43 1.24
CA SER A 122 18.15 15.25 2.29
C SER A 122 18.70 13.83 2.40
N HIS A 123 18.11 12.85 1.73
CA HIS A 123 18.56 11.45 1.68
C HIS A 123 19.06 11.05 0.29
N ALA A 124 18.90 11.92 -0.70
CA ALA A 124 19.40 11.66 -2.04
C ALA A 124 20.94 11.82 -2.09
N PRO A 125 21.62 11.16 -3.03
CA PRO A 125 23.03 11.39 -3.28
C PRO A 125 23.36 12.86 -3.59
N ASP A 126 24.58 13.29 -3.30
CA ASP A 126 25.03 14.64 -3.58
C ASP A 126 24.79 15.02 -5.06
N GLY A 127 24.31 16.22 -5.28
CA GLY A 127 23.95 16.72 -6.61
C GLY A 127 22.56 16.35 -7.12
N LEU A 128 21.85 15.40 -6.48
CA LEU A 128 20.49 14.96 -6.85
C LEU A 128 19.44 15.60 -5.94
N SER A 129 19.29 16.91 -5.98
CA SER A 129 18.38 17.67 -5.11
C SER A 129 17.01 17.98 -5.74
N LYS A 130 16.79 17.65 -7.01
CA LYS A 130 15.55 17.93 -7.72
C LYS A 130 14.71 16.65 -7.85
N ILE A 131 13.48 16.71 -7.38
CA ILE A 131 12.59 15.56 -7.28
C ILE A 131 11.33 15.82 -8.10
N GLN A 132 10.96 14.88 -8.93
CA GLN A 132 9.68 14.85 -9.63
C GLN A 132 8.85 13.70 -9.08
N LEU A 133 7.61 13.99 -8.70
CA LEU A 133 6.66 13.00 -8.19
C LEU A 133 5.73 12.54 -9.31
N TYR A 134 5.45 11.24 -9.33
CA TYR A 134 4.51 10.58 -10.24
C TYR A 134 3.56 9.68 -9.46
N SER A 135 2.48 9.25 -10.08
CA SER A 135 1.45 8.44 -9.42
C SER A 135 1.83 6.96 -9.28
N SER A 136 2.81 6.50 -10.05
CA SER A 136 3.29 5.12 -10.00
C SER A 136 4.77 4.99 -10.31
N GLY A 137 5.36 3.86 -9.91
CA GLY A 137 6.74 3.52 -10.27
C GLY A 137 6.94 3.41 -11.79
N ALA A 138 5.97 2.85 -12.51
CA ALA A 138 6.02 2.74 -13.97
C ALA A 138 6.09 4.12 -14.65
N GLU A 139 5.28 5.08 -14.20
CA GLU A 139 5.34 6.46 -14.70
C GLU A 139 6.66 7.15 -14.36
N ALA A 140 7.20 6.91 -13.18
CA ALA A 140 8.50 7.46 -12.78
C ALA A 140 9.63 6.93 -13.66
N VAL A 141 9.64 5.63 -13.96
CA VAL A 141 10.62 5.00 -14.86
C VAL A 141 10.46 5.50 -16.29
N GLU A 142 9.23 5.61 -16.79
CA GLU A 142 8.96 6.17 -18.12
C GLU A 142 9.46 7.62 -18.23
N ALA A 143 9.25 8.41 -17.21
CA ALA A 143 9.75 9.78 -17.16
C ALA A 143 11.29 9.84 -17.15
N ALA A 144 11.95 8.93 -16.42
CA ALA A 144 13.40 8.81 -16.43
C ALA A 144 13.93 8.45 -17.82
N PHE A 145 13.30 7.52 -18.53
CA PHE A 145 13.64 7.19 -19.91
C PHE A 145 13.48 8.38 -20.85
N ARG A 146 12.37 9.13 -20.73
CA ARG A 146 12.17 10.34 -21.53
C ARG A 146 13.22 11.40 -21.25
N LEU A 147 13.57 11.61 -20.00
CA LEU A 147 14.61 12.55 -19.60
C LEU A 147 15.98 12.14 -20.18
N ALA A 148 16.35 10.87 -20.05
CA ALA A 148 17.58 10.34 -20.60
C ALA A 148 17.67 10.51 -22.11
N LYS A 149 16.63 10.16 -22.86
CA LYS A 149 16.55 10.37 -24.32
C LYS A 149 16.65 11.85 -24.69
N SER A 150 15.93 12.71 -23.96
CA SER A 150 15.95 14.16 -24.22
C SER A 150 17.33 14.77 -23.99
N PHE A 151 18.03 14.34 -22.95
CA PHE A 151 19.34 14.84 -22.59
C PHE A 151 20.45 14.33 -23.52
N THR A 152 20.49 12.98 -23.73
CA THR A 152 21.55 12.33 -24.48
C THR A 152 21.35 12.35 -26.00
N LYS A 153 20.11 12.59 -26.46
CA LYS A 153 19.67 12.44 -27.86
C LYS A 153 19.86 11.01 -28.40
N LYS A 154 20.00 10.00 -27.52
CA LYS A 154 20.08 8.57 -27.85
C LYS A 154 18.77 7.89 -27.50
N TYR A 155 18.44 6.82 -28.21
CA TYR A 155 17.15 6.12 -28.06
C TYR A 155 17.27 4.68 -27.54
N GLU A 156 18.49 4.13 -27.57
CA GLU A 156 18.76 2.77 -27.12
C GLU A 156 19.06 2.73 -25.62
N PHE A 157 18.55 1.68 -24.96
CA PHE A 157 18.84 1.37 -23.57
C PHE A 157 19.36 -0.07 -23.49
N LEU A 158 20.32 -0.29 -22.62
CA LEU A 158 20.79 -1.61 -22.26
C LEU A 158 20.19 -2.00 -20.90
N SER A 159 19.63 -3.20 -20.80
CA SER A 159 19.05 -3.77 -19.58
C SER A 159 19.71 -5.10 -19.23
#